data_e44f4e93a041649dab126db4843452c8
#
_entry.id   e44f4e93a041649dab126db4843452c8
#
_cell.length_a   1.000
_cell.length_b   1.000
_cell.length_c   1.000
_cell.angle_alpha   90.00
_cell.angle_beta   90.00
_cell.angle_gamma   90.00
#
_symmetry.space_group_name_H-M   'P 1'
#
loop_
_entity.id
_entity.type
_entity.pdbx_description
1 polymer ?
#
loop_
_entity_poly.entity_id
_entity_poly.type
_entity_poly.pdbx_seq_one_letter_code
_entity_poly.pdbx_strand_id
1 'polypeptide(L)'
;TVTVKASKAGYKTQIKTETVRVNKAAGTITLSATSGTLTYPTNATFTVSGNKGNLSVASSNTNIATASISGNTVTVKPGTTAGKATITVTSAEASNYNEKSATYEATVQNGTISLSATPYTGTYDGKAHNAITKVTVTPSDAKIEYSTNGTTYSTTMPTITNTSSFTVTVRASKA
;
A
#
# COMPACT_ATOMS: atom_id res chain seq x y z
N THR A 1 -15.72 45.76 9.70
CA THR A 1 -16.81 46.69 10.04
C THR A 1 -16.56 47.98 9.32
N VAL A 2 -17.58 48.51 8.64
CA VAL A 2 -17.53 49.81 7.97
C VAL A 2 -18.54 50.71 8.67
N THR A 3 -18.09 51.87 9.10
CA THR A 3 -18.95 52.89 9.71
C THR A 3 -19.13 54.05 8.74
N VAL A 4 -20.40 54.32 8.40
CA VAL A 4 -20.77 55.47 7.55
C VAL A 4 -21.36 56.55 8.44
N LYS A 5 -20.82 57.77 8.33
CA LYS A 5 -21.31 58.93 9.07
C LYS A 5 -21.82 59.96 8.05
N ALA A 6 -23.07 60.37 8.22
CA ALA A 6 -23.65 61.47 7.47
C ALA A 6 -23.90 62.66 8.40
N SER A 7 -23.43 63.88 8.02
CA SER A 7 -23.62 65.11 8.78
C SER A 7 -23.90 66.26 7.87
N LYS A 8 -24.76 67.20 8.34
CA LYS A 8 -25.07 68.47 7.66
C LYS A 8 -25.35 69.57 8.71
N ALA A 9 -24.90 70.79 8.48
CA ALA A 9 -25.17 71.88 9.39
C ALA A 9 -26.69 72.05 9.58
N GLY A 10 -27.13 72.17 10.85
CA GLY A 10 -28.55 72.28 11.21
C GLY A 10 -29.31 70.95 11.29
N TYR A 11 -28.63 69.84 11.02
CA TYR A 11 -29.24 68.44 11.10
C TYR A 11 -28.51 67.59 12.10
N LYS A 12 -29.25 66.65 12.69
CA LYS A 12 -28.70 65.61 13.59
C LYS A 12 -27.83 64.60 12.79
N THR A 13 -26.57 64.45 13.18
CA THR A 13 -25.68 63.44 12.60
C THR A 13 -26.27 62.04 12.70
N GLN A 14 -26.19 61.27 11.62
CA GLN A 14 -26.54 59.85 11.59
C GLN A 14 -25.28 59.01 11.39
N ILE A 15 -25.21 57.88 12.10
CA ILE A 15 -24.13 56.89 11.99
C ILE A 15 -24.77 55.53 11.77
N LYS A 16 -24.27 54.79 10.79
CA LYS A 16 -24.63 53.40 10.55
C LYS A 16 -23.37 52.52 10.45
N THR A 17 -23.33 51.44 11.16
CA THR A 17 -22.23 50.48 11.15
C THR A 17 -22.69 49.19 10.50
N GLU A 18 -21.96 48.72 9.52
CA GLU A 18 -22.20 47.46 8.81
C GLU A 18 -21.00 46.54 8.95
N THR A 19 -21.24 45.24 9.08
CA THR A 19 -20.20 44.23 9.09
C THR A 19 -20.04 43.63 7.70
N VAL A 20 -18.86 43.85 7.11
CA VAL A 20 -18.49 43.25 5.85
C VAL A 20 -17.77 41.92 6.15
N ARG A 21 -18.22 40.84 5.53
CA ARG A 21 -17.63 39.51 5.69
C ARG A 21 -17.23 38.99 4.31
N VAL A 22 -16.01 38.47 4.21
CA VAL A 22 -15.53 37.67 3.10
C VAL A 22 -15.30 36.25 3.64
N ASN A 23 -15.97 35.29 3.09
CA ASN A 23 -15.82 33.87 3.47
C ASN A 23 -14.69 33.24 2.67
N LYS A 24 -14.07 32.17 3.23
CA LYS A 24 -13.10 31.37 2.50
C LYS A 24 -13.73 30.71 1.27
N ALA A 25 -12.95 30.63 0.21
CA ALA A 25 -13.32 29.87 -0.99
C ALA A 25 -13.28 28.36 -0.73
N ALA A 26 -13.95 27.59 -1.55
CA ALA A 26 -13.85 26.13 -1.51
C ALA A 26 -12.41 25.67 -1.78
N GLY A 27 -11.91 24.72 -0.99
CA GLY A 27 -10.64 24.07 -1.26
C GLY A 27 -10.72 23.19 -2.51
N THR A 28 -9.57 22.94 -3.11
CA THR A 28 -9.43 22.07 -4.29
C THR A 28 -8.33 21.03 -4.04
N ILE A 29 -8.50 19.84 -4.60
CA ILE A 29 -7.51 18.76 -4.64
C ILE A 29 -7.86 17.84 -5.80
N THR A 30 -6.85 17.41 -6.55
CA THR A 30 -6.99 16.47 -7.66
C THR A 30 -5.90 15.40 -7.52
N LEU A 31 -6.28 14.13 -7.63
CA LEU A 31 -5.35 13.01 -7.66
C LEU A 31 -5.17 12.56 -9.10
N SER A 32 -3.94 12.17 -9.50
CA SER A 32 -3.65 11.63 -10.85
C SER A 32 -4.25 10.24 -11.06
N ALA A 33 -4.61 9.54 -9.97
CA ALA A 33 -5.35 8.29 -9.99
C ALA A 33 -6.24 8.20 -8.75
N THR A 34 -7.40 7.56 -8.86
CA THR A 34 -8.37 7.36 -7.78
C THR A 34 -8.44 5.92 -7.28
N SER A 35 -7.76 5.00 -7.95
CA SER A 35 -7.63 3.59 -7.54
C SER A 35 -6.42 2.93 -8.17
N GLY A 36 -6.00 1.80 -7.61
CA GLY A 36 -4.98 0.94 -8.18
C GLY A 36 -4.88 -0.41 -7.47
N THR A 37 -4.34 -1.40 -8.20
CA THR A 37 -4.03 -2.72 -7.65
C THR A 37 -2.54 -2.82 -7.40
N LEU A 38 -2.18 -3.23 -6.18
CA LEU A 38 -0.83 -3.43 -5.72
C LEU A 38 -0.60 -4.93 -5.48
N THR A 39 0.44 -5.50 -6.07
CA THR A 39 0.88 -6.86 -5.75
C THR A 39 2.03 -6.77 -4.76
N TYR A 40 1.87 -7.34 -3.56
CA TYR A 40 2.92 -7.36 -2.55
C TYR A 40 4.22 -7.98 -3.13
N PRO A 41 5.40 -7.38 -2.91
CA PRO A 41 5.69 -6.19 -2.07
C PRO A 41 5.83 -4.87 -2.86
N THR A 42 5.30 -4.75 -4.08
CA THR A 42 5.51 -3.61 -4.97
C THR A 42 4.64 -2.41 -4.60
N ASN A 43 5.27 -1.24 -4.42
CA ASN A 43 4.58 0.01 -4.12
C ASN A 43 3.89 0.59 -5.37
N ALA A 44 2.85 1.38 -5.14
CA ALA A 44 2.26 2.26 -6.16
C ALA A 44 2.49 3.74 -5.79
N THR A 45 2.49 4.60 -6.79
CA THR A 45 2.60 6.05 -6.58
C THR A 45 1.55 6.79 -7.41
N PHE A 46 1.09 7.91 -6.88
CA PHE A 46 0.27 8.89 -7.62
C PHE A 46 0.60 10.30 -7.17
N THR A 47 0.22 11.29 -7.96
CA THR A 47 0.50 12.70 -7.66
C THR A 47 -0.76 13.45 -7.26
N VAL A 48 -0.56 14.52 -6.47
CA VAL A 48 -1.59 15.42 -6.00
C VAL A 48 -1.37 16.78 -6.63
N SER A 49 -2.44 17.44 -7.03
CA SER A 49 -2.40 18.79 -7.59
C SER A 49 -3.60 19.63 -7.12
N GLY A 50 -3.53 20.95 -7.32
CA GLY A 50 -4.61 21.88 -7.01
C GLY A 50 -4.80 22.16 -5.51
N ASN A 51 -4.03 21.52 -4.61
CA ASN A 51 -4.08 21.78 -3.17
C ASN A 51 -3.74 23.25 -2.85
N LYS A 52 -4.36 23.80 -1.81
CA LYS A 52 -4.15 25.18 -1.34
C LYS A 52 -3.45 25.24 0.02
N GLY A 53 -3.55 24.17 0.81
CA GLY A 53 -2.87 24.00 2.08
C GLY A 53 -1.91 22.82 2.07
N ASN A 54 -1.31 22.54 3.23
CA ASN A 54 -0.42 21.41 3.44
C ASN A 54 -1.15 20.09 3.19
N LEU A 55 -0.42 19.15 2.60
CA LEU A 55 -0.96 17.82 2.32
C LEU A 55 -0.68 16.84 3.47
N SER A 56 -1.66 16.01 3.75
CA SER A 56 -1.53 14.85 4.65
C SER A 56 -2.21 13.63 4.03
N VAL A 57 -1.81 12.43 4.48
CA VAL A 57 -2.39 11.17 4.02
C VAL A 57 -2.72 10.27 5.20
N ALA A 58 -3.81 9.53 5.08
CA ALA A 58 -4.22 8.51 6.05
C ALA A 58 -4.75 7.27 5.32
N SER A 59 -4.54 6.09 5.90
CA SER A 59 -5.09 4.83 5.41
C SER A 59 -6.22 4.36 6.33
N SER A 60 -7.29 3.84 5.76
CA SER A 60 -8.39 3.22 6.51
C SER A 60 -8.00 1.89 7.16
N ASN A 61 -6.96 1.21 6.63
CA ASN A 61 -6.45 -0.05 7.18
C ASN A 61 -4.96 -0.21 6.85
N THR A 62 -4.12 0.04 7.85
CA THR A 62 -2.65 -0.02 7.71
C THR A 62 -2.09 -1.43 7.58
N ASN A 63 -2.85 -2.49 7.92
CA ASN A 63 -2.45 -3.88 7.69
C ASN A 63 -2.56 -4.25 6.19
N ILE A 64 -3.48 -3.61 5.45
CA ILE A 64 -3.66 -3.81 4.02
C ILE A 64 -2.74 -2.89 3.24
N ALA A 65 -2.75 -1.59 3.52
CA ALA A 65 -1.87 -0.63 2.85
C ALA A 65 -1.53 0.54 3.77
N THR A 66 -0.30 1.01 3.70
CA THR A 66 0.13 2.27 4.31
C THR A 66 0.39 3.30 3.22
N ALA A 67 0.34 4.59 3.57
CA ALA A 67 0.66 5.65 2.63
C ALA A 67 1.57 6.70 3.27
N SER A 68 2.43 7.28 2.47
CA SER A 68 3.27 8.42 2.82
C SER A 68 3.23 9.46 1.71
N ILE A 69 3.53 10.71 2.04
CA ILE A 69 3.57 11.80 1.06
C ILE A 69 4.89 12.55 1.17
N SER A 70 5.47 12.87 0.02
CA SER A 70 6.66 13.70 -0.10
C SER A 70 6.44 14.72 -1.23
N GLY A 71 6.44 16.01 -0.87
CA GLY A 71 5.95 17.04 -1.76
C GLY A 71 4.53 16.75 -2.23
N ASN A 72 4.35 16.58 -3.52
CA ASN A 72 3.05 16.25 -4.14
C ASN A 72 2.93 14.77 -4.57
N THR A 73 3.88 13.90 -4.20
CA THR A 73 3.86 12.49 -4.55
C THR A 73 3.42 11.66 -3.35
N VAL A 74 2.36 10.89 -3.50
CA VAL A 74 1.91 9.89 -2.54
C VAL A 74 2.47 8.54 -2.95
N THR A 75 3.10 7.84 -2.00
CA THR A 75 3.55 6.45 -2.14
C THR A 75 2.65 5.58 -1.29
N VAL A 76 2.00 4.59 -1.92
CA VAL A 76 1.20 3.57 -1.26
C VAL A 76 2.01 2.30 -1.19
N LYS A 77 2.22 1.79 0.02
CA LYS A 77 2.97 0.54 0.28
C LYS A 77 1.99 -0.54 0.71
N PRO A 78 1.93 -1.69 0.00
CA PRO A 78 1.09 -2.81 0.40
C PRO A 78 1.57 -3.43 1.72
N GLY A 79 0.63 -3.82 2.55
CA GLY A 79 0.86 -4.71 3.70
C GLY A 79 0.88 -6.18 3.26
N THR A 80 1.01 -7.09 4.23
CA THR A 80 1.00 -8.54 3.98
C THR A 80 -0.40 -9.13 3.89
N THR A 81 -1.44 -8.34 4.18
CA THR A 81 -2.84 -8.76 4.11
C THR A 81 -3.45 -8.29 2.79
N ALA A 82 -3.93 -9.22 1.98
CA ALA A 82 -4.70 -8.89 0.78
C ALA A 82 -6.06 -8.29 1.14
N GLY A 83 -6.55 -7.35 0.33
CA GLY A 83 -7.81 -6.68 0.57
C GLY A 83 -7.84 -5.26 0.00
N LYS A 84 -8.80 -4.45 0.47
CA LYS A 84 -8.97 -3.06 0.06
C LYS A 84 -8.74 -2.10 1.21
N ALA A 85 -8.04 -1.01 0.95
CA ALA A 85 -7.86 0.11 1.86
C ALA A 85 -8.11 1.42 1.12
N THR A 86 -8.78 2.36 1.77
CA THR A 86 -8.97 3.72 1.27
C THR A 86 -7.86 4.61 1.79
N ILE A 87 -7.11 5.22 0.89
CA ILE A 87 -6.12 6.24 1.20
C ILE A 87 -6.79 7.60 1.03
N THR A 88 -6.94 8.35 2.12
CA THR A 88 -7.48 9.70 2.12
C THR A 88 -6.33 10.70 2.07
N VAL A 89 -6.34 11.57 1.07
CA VAL A 89 -5.41 12.69 0.94
C VAL A 89 -6.15 13.97 1.28
N THR A 90 -5.63 14.75 2.21
CA THR A 90 -6.26 15.97 2.68
C THR A 90 -5.33 17.16 2.41
N SER A 91 -5.85 18.16 1.71
CA SER A 91 -5.29 19.52 1.66
C SER A 91 -5.87 20.30 2.82
N ALA A 92 -5.07 20.61 3.81
CA ALA A 92 -5.48 21.38 4.98
C ALA A 92 -6.06 22.75 4.59
N GLU A 93 -6.82 23.33 5.50
CA GLU A 93 -7.30 24.69 5.39
C GLU A 93 -6.13 25.67 5.20
N ALA A 94 -6.30 26.64 4.33
CA ALA A 94 -5.36 27.75 4.08
C ALA A 94 -6.03 29.10 4.39
N SER A 95 -5.26 30.21 4.30
CA SER A 95 -5.75 31.53 4.67
C SER A 95 -7.08 31.90 3.99
N ASN A 96 -7.23 31.58 2.70
CA ASN A 96 -8.38 32.00 1.88
C ASN A 96 -9.21 30.77 1.37
N TYR A 97 -8.86 29.54 1.77
CA TYR A 97 -9.49 28.33 1.25
C TYR A 97 -9.83 27.36 2.39
N ASN A 98 -10.98 26.72 2.29
CA ASN A 98 -11.37 25.63 3.18
C ASN A 98 -10.55 24.37 2.89
N GLU A 99 -10.52 23.45 3.87
CA GLU A 99 -9.98 22.11 3.71
C GLU A 99 -10.70 21.34 2.58
N LYS A 100 -9.96 20.46 1.91
CA LYS A 100 -10.51 19.54 0.91
C LYS A 100 -9.78 18.21 0.93
N SER A 101 -10.54 17.12 0.86
CA SER A 101 -10.00 15.74 0.76
C SER A 101 -10.41 15.07 -0.53
N ALA A 102 -9.60 14.11 -0.97
CA ALA A 102 -9.86 13.17 -2.05
C ALA A 102 -9.36 11.78 -1.64
N THR A 103 -9.92 10.74 -2.23
CA THR A 103 -9.63 9.35 -1.87
C THR A 103 -9.05 8.56 -3.04
N TYR A 104 -8.16 7.61 -2.71
CA TYR A 104 -7.63 6.61 -3.59
C TYR A 104 -7.93 5.22 -3.01
N GLU A 105 -8.56 4.32 -3.80
CA GLU A 105 -8.80 2.94 -3.40
C GLU A 105 -7.59 2.06 -3.76
N ALA A 106 -6.91 1.55 -2.75
CA ALA A 106 -5.83 0.57 -2.90
C ALA A 106 -6.40 -0.85 -2.77
N THR A 107 -6.27 -1.67 -3.81
CA THR A 107 -6.54 -3.11 -3.76
C THR A 107 -5.23 -3.85 -3.69
N VAL A 108 -4.95 -4.51 -2.56
CA VAL A 108 -3.73 -5.28 -2.34
C VAL A 108 -3.97 -6.75 -2.62
N GLN A 109 -3.09 -7.35 -3.40
CA GLN A 109 -3.05 -8.77 -3.72
C GLN A 109 -1.77 -9.40 -3.18
N ASN A 110 -1.82 -10.69 -2.84
CA ASN A 110 -0.64 -11.44 -2.43
C ASN A 110 0.39 -11.52 -3.57
N GLY A 111 1.66 -11.48 -3.21
CA GLY A 111 2.75 -11.82 -4.11
C GLY A 111 2.74 -13.31 -4.45
N THR A 112 3.39 -13.66 -5.55
CA THR A 112 3.54 -15.06 -5.96
C THR A 112 4.91 -15.60 -5.53
N ILE A 113 4.95 -16.89 -5.14
CA ILE A 113 6.19 -17.62 -4.91
C ILE A 113 6.48 -18.45 -6.16
N SER A 114 7.67 -18.26 -6.75
CA SER A 114 8.18 -19.13 -7.79
C SER A 114 9.04 -20.21 -7.15
N LEU A 115 8.79 -21.48 -7.47
CA LEU A 115 9.49 -22.64 -6.94
C LEU A 115 9.88 -23.57 -8.06
N SER A 116 11.17 -23.98 -8.09
CA SER A 116 11.69 -25.01 -8.96
C SER A 116 12.53 -25.99 -8.15
N ALA A 117 12.41 -27.28 -8.44
CA ALA A 117 13.17 -28.35 -7.79
C ALA A 117 13.67 -29.34 -8.83
N THR A 118 14.93 -29.80 -8.68
CA THR A 118 15.55 -30.80 -9.54
C THR A 118 15.74 -32.09 -8.76
N PRO A 119 15.13 -33.21 -9.17
CA PRO A 119 15.31 -34.48 -8.48
C PRO A 119 16.71 -35.05 -8.67
N TYR A 120 17.14 -35.90 -7.76
CA TYR A 120 18.31 -36.74 -7.93
C TYR A 120 18.01 -37.86 -8.95
N THR A 121 18.95 -38.07 -9.85
CA THR A 121 19.01 -39.24 -10.73
C THR A 121 20.44 -39.75 -10.74
N GLY A 122 20.64 -41.05 -10.50
CA GLY A 122 21.99 -41.61 -10.47
C GLY A 122 21.97 -43.15 -10.48
N THR A 123 23.16 -43.77 -10.63
CA THR A 123 23.36 -45.19 -10.54
C THR A 123 23.63 -45.57 -9.08
N TYR A 124 23.20 -46.75 -8.66
CA TYR A 124 23.45 -47.25 -7.30
C TYR A 124 24.96 -47.33 -6.99
N ASP A 125 25.35 -46.69 -5.91
CA ASP A 125 26.73 -46.65 -5.41
C ASP A 125 26.85 -46.99 -3.90
N GLY A 126 25.75 -47.47 -3.30
CA GLY A 126 25.69 -47.84 -1.88
C GLY A 126 25.61 -46.67 -0.91
N LYS A 127 25.51 -45.42 -1.41
CA LYS A 127 25.48 -44.21 -0.58
C LYS A 127 24.10 -43.55 -0.56
N ALA A 128 23.85 -42.80 0.51
CA ALA A 128 22.65 -41.99 0.61
C ALA A 128 22.82 -40.70 -0.17
N HIS A 129 21.88 -40.36 -1.03
CA HIS A 129 21.82 -39.11 -1.80
C HIS A 129 20.59 -38.30 -1.42
N ASN A 130 20.70 -36.99 -1.41
CA ASN A 130 19.52 -36.08 -1.26
C ASN A 130 18.57 -36.31 -2.43
N ALA A 131 17.29 -36.53 -2.13
CA ALA A 131 16.28 -36.81 -3.17
C ALA A 131 16.06 -35.62 -4.14
N ILE A 132 16.37 -34.38 -3.70
CA ILE A 132 16.36 -33.17 -4.52
C ILE A 132 17.77 -32.59 -4.51
N THR A 133 18.36 -32.39 -5.69
CA THR A 133 19.72 -31.86 -5.86
C THR A 133 19.78 -30.35 -5.90
N LYS A 134 18.70 -29.68 -6.32
CA LYS A 134 18.61 -28.23 -6.39
C LYS A 134 17.18 -27.77 -6.11
N VAL A 135 17.05 -26.75 -5.28
CA VAL A 135 15.80 -26.00 -5.10
C VAL A 135 16.09 -24.53 -5.40
N THR A 136 15.26 -23.91 -6.20
CA THR A 136 15.28 -22.47 -6.43
C THR A 136 13.93 -21.87 -6.07
N VAL A 137 13.92 -20.86 -5.22
CA VAL A 137 12.69 -20.20 -4.76
C VAL A 137 12.85 -18.69 -4.85
N THR A 138 11.80 -18.01 -5.22
CA THR A 138 11.71 -16.55 -5.21
C THR A 138 10.41 -16.12 -4.55
N PRO A 139 10.41 -15.29 -3.49
CA PRO A 139 11.59 -14.68 -2.85
C PRO A 139 12.44 -15.71 -2.09
N SER A 140 13.76 -15.44 -1.99
CA SER A 140 14.76 -16.40 -1.45
C SER A 140 14.62 -16.72 0.04
N ASP A 141 13.85 -15.93 0.77
CA ASP A 141 13.54 -16.11 2.20
C ASP A 141 12.22 -16.87 2.44
N ALA A 142 11.63 -17.47 1.39
CA ALA A 142 10.51 -18.38 1.55
C ALA A 142 10.96 -19.67 2.26
N LYS A 143 10.14 -20.15 3.19
CA LYS A 143 10.34 -21.44 3.88
C LYS A 143 10.13 -22.58 2.90
N ILE A 144 11.11 -23.50 2.81
CA ILE A 144 11.04 -24.70 1.97
C ILE A 144 10.77 -25.92 2.87
N GLU A 145 9.86 -26.77 2.45
CA GLU A 145 9.50 -28.02 3.13
C GLU A 145 9.30 -29.13 2.11
N TYR A 146 9.56 -30.36 2.53
CA TYR A 146 9.51 -31.58 1.72
C TYR A 146 8.51 -32.58 2.29
N SER A 147 7.87 -33.36 1.43
CA SER A 147 6.97 -34.43 1.81
C SER A 147 7.14 -35.60 0.87
N THR A 148 7.14 -36.84 1.42
CA THR A 148 7.14 -38.11 0.66
C THR A 148 5.75 -38.76 0.58
N ASN A 149 4.76 -38.21 1.32
CA ASN A 149 3.37 -38.71 1.35
C ASN A 149 2.33 -37.70 0.91
N GLY A 150 2.78 -36.45 0.57
CA GLY A 150 1.89 -35.35 0.15
C GLY A 150 1.10 -34.68 1.27
N THR A 151 1.18 -35.15 2.50
CA THR A 151 0.37 -34.66 3.64
C THR A 151 1.20 -34.11 4.78
N THR A 152 2.27 -34.81 5.16
CA THR A 152 3.16 -34.40 6.24
C THR A 152 4.42 -33.72 5.64
N TYR A 153 4.70 -32.51 6.06
CA TYR A 153 5.83 -31.71 5.55
C TYR A 153 6.89 -31.49 6.63
N SER A 154 8.16 -31.56 6.23
CA SER A 154 9.33 -31.33 7.08
C SER A 154 10.35 -30.46 6.34
N THR A 155 11.15 -29.71 7.07
CA THR A 155 12.33 -29.00 6.52
C THR A 155 13.50 -29.94 6.23
N THR A 156 13.45 -31.19 6.72
CA THR A 156 14.48 -32.21 6.47
C THR A 156 14.36 -32.75 5.05
N MET A 157 15.45 -32.69 4.28
CA MET A 157 15.53 -33.23 2.93
C MET A 157 15.45 -34.78 2.98
N PRO A 158 14.52 -35.42 2.25
CA PRO A 158 14.49 -36.87 2.10
C PRO A 158 15.74 -37.38 1.36
N THR A 159 16.19 -38.59 1.70
CA THR A 159 17.31 -39.25 1.02
C THR A 159 16.87 -40.54 0.35
N ILE A 160 17.62 -40.95 -0.68
CA ILE A 160 17.48 -42.23 -1.38
C ILE A 160 18.82 -42.99 -1.36
N THR A 161 18.81 -44.30 -1.06
CA THR A 161 20.02 -45.14 -1.01
C THR A 161 19.88 -46.36 -1.93
N ASN A 162 18.71 -46.97 -1.99
CA ASN A 162 18.48 -48.22 -2.72
C ASN A 162 17.92 -47.97 -4.12
N THR A 163 17.99 -48.99 -4.98
CA THR A 163 17.39 -48.97 -6.32
C THR A 163 15.87 -48.95 -6.22
N SER A 164 15.30 -47.75 -6.01
CA SER A 164 13.85 -47.51 -5.86
C SER A 164 13.52 -46.12 -6.41
N SER A 165 12.24 -45.84 -6.52
CA SER A 165 11.75 -44.50 -6.82
C SER A 165 10.63 -44.12 -5.85
N PHE A 166 10.57 -42.86 -5.48
CA PHE A 166 9.46 -42.27 -4.73
C PHE A 166 9.27 -40.78 -5.13
N THR A 167 8.09 -40.28 -4.87
CA THR A 167 7.78 -38.89 -5.18
C THR A 167 8.13 -37.99 -3.98
N VAL A 168 8.82 -36.88 -4.23
CA VAL A 168 9.01 -35.85 -3.25
C VAL A 168 8.21 -34.62 -3.68
N THR A 169 7.28 -34.20 -2.83
CA THR A 169 6.58 -32.93 -2.99
C THR A 169 7.36 -31.85 -2.26
N VAL A 170 7.72 -30.79 -2.97
CA VAL A 170 8.40 -29.63 -2.41
C VAL A 170 7.38 -28.50 -2.29
N ARG A 171 7.30 -27.89 -1.11
CA ARG A 171 6.43 -26.74 -0.84
C ARG A 171 7.27 -25.52 -0.43
N ALA A 172 6.94 -24.36 -0.97
CA ALA A 172 7.47 -23.09 -0.51
C ALA A 172 6.34 -22.24 0.07
N SER A 173 6.58 -21.61 1.22
CA SER A 173 5.63 -20.72 1.89
C SER A 173 6.35 -19.51 2.46
N LYS A 174 5.63 -18.38 2.54
CA LYS A 174 6.09 -17.17 3.22
C LYS A 174 4.93 -16.61 4.02
N ALA A 175 5.17 -16.36 5.31
CA ALA A 175 4.22 -15.69 6.20
C ALA A 175 4.20 -14.17 5.97
#